data_c0427e5e42a8ed955a4db531a67cd1dc
#
_entry.id   c0427e5e42a8ed955a4db531a67cd1dc
#
_cell.length_a   1.000
_cell.length_b   1.000
_cell.length_c   1.000
_cell.angle_alpha   90.00
_cell.angle_beta   90.00
_cell.angle_gamma   90.00
#
_symmetry.space_group_name_H-M   'P 1'
#
loop_
_entity.id
_entity.type
_entity.pdbx_description
1 polymer ?
#
loop_
_entity_poly.entity_id
_entity_poly.type
_entity_poly.pdbx_seq_one_letter_code
_entity_poly.pdbx_strand_id
1 'polypeptide(L)'
;MMKRLFIVGIILWSACSLFANEQDSIKVEKWLKEAVGLPQDSCRTLHFAKKMLGVPYVAATLDGNEEEQLVVHVDRLDCTTFVETVLALCIADKRGVGNFDGFKKALTDVRYRNGVLDGYASRLHYFSDWIRNNEQMGFVKECTSETLCAQSQELWLNFMTTHVDSYQPMKKDPSLVEVMAAQEKKWQGTVVSYIPKEKLNLPPEELKIKDGDILAMVTNIKGLDIVHVGFAFWKDNHLHLLHASSSVKKVIEDPKTQYESSGKTKAHIGVRAIRFVY
;
A
#
# COMPACT_ATOMS: atom_id res chain seq x y z
N MET A 1 3.04 42.29 30.50
CA MET A 1 1.76 41.80 29.94
C MET A 1 2.00 40.89 28.71
N MET A 2 2.81 39.80 28.81
CA MET A 2 3.22 39.00 27.65
C MET A 2 3.35 37.49 27.96
N LYS A 3 2.51 36.92 28.81
CA LYS A 3 2.54 35.48 29.16
C LYS A 3 1.21 34.71 28.87
N ARG A 4 0.23 35.31 28.27
CA ARG A 4 -1.08 34.62 28.04
C ARG A 4 -1.37 34.19 26.60
N LEU A 5 -0.50 34.48 25.61
CA LEU A 5 -0.76 34.12 24.20
C LEU A 5 -0.19 32.75 23.77
N PHE A 6 0.74 32.16 24.55
CA PHE A 6 1.37 30.89 24.14
C PHE A 6 0.57 29.62 24.49
N ILE A 7 -0.37 29.69 25.41
CA ILE A 7 -1.12 28.49 25.86
C ILE A 7 -2.29 28.16 24.91
N VAL A 8 -2.85 29.16 24.23
CA VAL A 8 -4.01 28.94 23.33
C VAL A 8 -3.63 28.23 22.01
N GLY A 9 -2.40 28.45 21.50
CA GLY A 9 -1.95 27.83 20.24
C GLY A 9 -1.67 26.32 20.35
N ILE A 10 -1.20 25.86 21.50
CA ILE A 10 -0.88 24.44 21.75
C ILE A 10 -2.16 23.61 21.93
N ILE A 11 -3.19 24.19 22.56
CA ILE A 11 -4.47 23.50 22.79
C ILE A 11 -5.25 23.34 21.47
N LEU A 12 -5.16 24.30 20.54
CA LEU A 12 -5.83 24.21 19.25
C LEU A 12 -5.20 23.17 18.32
N TRP A 13 -3.88 22.94 18.38
CA TRP A 13 -3.20 21.95 17.54
C TRP A 13 -3.45 20.52 18.04
N SER A 14 -3.46 20.29 19.35
CA SER A 14 -3.81 18.98 19.91
C SER A 14 -5.29 18.63 19.72
N ALA A 15 -6.18 19.62 19.76
CA ALA A 15 -7.60 19.40 19.46
C ALA A 15 -7.85 19.03 18.00
N CYS A 16 -7.12 19.63 17.04
CA CYS A 16 -7.27 19.32 15.61
C CYS A 16 -6.82 17.89 15.26
N SER A 17 -5.74 17.39 15.90
CA SER A 17 -5.28 16.01 15.70
C SER A 17 -6.21 14.98 16.36
N LEU A 18 -6.82 15.30 17.49
CA LEU A 18 -7.82 14.45 18.15
C LEU A 18 -9.12 14.34 17.32
N PHE A 19 -9.59 15.45 16.74
CA PHE A 19 -10.79 15.45 15.87
C PHE A 19 -10.58 14.68 14.56
N ALA A 20 -9.41 14.75 13.92
CA ALA A 20 -9.11 13.99 12.72
C ALA A 20 -9.12 12.46 13.01
N ASN A 21 -8.53 12.05 14.14
CA ASN A 21 -8.51 10.63 14.55
C ASN A 21 -9.92 10.09 14.89
N GLU A 22 -10.79 10.91 15.49
CA GLU A 22 -12.18 10.55 15.78
C GLU A 22 -13.00 10.37 14.49
N GLN A 23 -12.85 11.24 13.51
CA GLN A 23 -13.53 11.10 12.22
C GLN A 23 -13.05 9.86 11.43
N ASP A 24 -11.77 9.52 11.50
CA ASP A 24 -11.24 8.33 10.87
C ASP A 24 -11.80 7.06 11.53
N SER A 25 -11.91 7.04 12.87
CA SER A 25 -12.50 5.89 13.57
C SER A 25 -13.96 5.69 13.23
N ILE A 26 -14.75 6.74 13.18
CA ILE A 26 -16.18 6.70 12.81
C ILE A 26 -16.34 6.13 11.37
N LYS A 27 -15.54 6.58 10.42
CA LYS A 27 -15.59 6.07 9.04
C LYS A 27 -15.21 4.59 8.95
N VAL A 28 -14.12 4.19 9.60
CA VAL A 28 -13.64 2.80 9.61
C VAL A 28 -14.70 1.87 10.20
N GLU A 29 -15.24 2.20 11.37
CA GLU A 29 -16.26 1.39 12.04
C GLU A 29 -17.56 1.29 11.21
N LYS A 30 -17.96 2.40 10.56
CA LYS A 30 -19.08 2.39 9.63
C LYS A 30 -18.84 1.44 8.47
N TRP A 31 -17.68 1.46 7.82
CA TRP A 31 -17.36 0.60 6.69
C TRP A 31 -17.29 -0.88 7.09
N LEU A 32 -16.71 -1.18 8.26
CA LEU A 32 -16.68 -2.55 8.79
C LEU A 32 -18.11 -3.05 9.09
N LYS A 33 -18.96 -2.22 9.70
CA LYS A 33 -20.37 -2.57 9.96
C LYS A 33 -21.16 -2.84 8.67
N GLU A 34 -20.92 -2.04 7.63
CA GLU A 34 -21.56 -2.22 6.33
C GLU A 34 -21.12 -3.52 5.64
N ALA A 35 -19.89 -3.98 5.89
CA ALA A 35 -19.34 -5.20 5.30
C ALA A 35 -19.98 -6.48 5.89
N VAL A 36 -20.46 -6.47 7.13
CA VAL A 36 -21.08 -7.63 7.79
C VAL A 36 -22.27 -8.18 6.99
N GLY A 37 -23.02 -7.33 6.30
CA GLY A 37 -24.19 -7.71 5.49
C GLY A 37 -23.88 -8.15 4.06
N LEU A 38 -22.62 -8.14 3.64
CA LEU A 38 -22.25 -8.48 2.26
C LEU A 38 -22.30 -9.99 2.01
N PRO A 39 -22.70 -10.42 0.79
CA PRO A 39 -22.59 -11.81 0.37
C PRO A 39 -21.16 -12.36 0.57
N GLN A 40 -21.06 -13.65 0.85
CA GLN A 40 -19.78 -14.29 1.15
C GLN A 40 -18.81 -14.28 -0.04
N ASP A 41 -19.32 -14.31 -1.26
CA ASP A 41 -18.59 -14.25 -2.53
C ASP A 41 -18.21 -12.84 -2.99
N SER A 42 -18.59 -11.79 -2.22
CA SER A 42 -18.26 -10.42 -2.56
C SER A 42 -16.77 -10.16 -2.52
N CYS A 43 -16.25 -9.43 -3.51
CA CYS A 43 -14.86 -8.96 -3.51
C CYS A 43 -14.65 -7.88 -2.44
N ARG A 44 -14.18 -8.28 -1.25
CA ARG A 44 -13.98 -7.39 -0.09
C ARG A 44 -12.99 -6.28 -0.38
N THR A 45 -11.91 -6.57 -1.11
CA THR A 45 -10.90 -5.57 -1.46
C THR A 45 -11.49 -4.45 -2.31
N LEU A 46 -12.25 -4.76 -3.36
CA LEU A 46 -12.92 -3.73 -4.16
C LEU A 46 -14.04 -3.03 -3.38
N HIS A 47 -14.76 -3.74 -2.51
CA HIS A 47 -15.76 -3.09 -1.66
C HIS A 47 -15.16 -1.97 -0.82
N PHE A 48 -14.09 -2.26 -0.05
CA PHE A 48 -13.46 -1.26 0.79
C PHE A 48 -12.70 -0.21 -0.02
N ALA A 49 -12.02 -0.59 -1.10
CA ALA A 49 -11.32 0.35 -1.97
C ALA A 49 -12.27 1.43 -2.54
N LYS A 50 -13.48 1.04 -2.96
CA LYS A 50 -14.49 1.97 -3.50
C LYS A 50 -15.03 2.95 -2.44
N LYS A 51 -14.98 2.63 -1.13
CA LYS A 51 -15.35 3.58 -0.07
C LYS A 51 -14.43 4.80 -0.02
N MET A 52 -13.23 4.69 -0.59
CA MET A 52 -12.21 5.73 -0.59
C MET A 52 -12.14 6.52 -1.90
N LEU A 53 -13.05 6.28 -2.86
CA LEU A 53 -13.10 7.06 -4.11
C LEU A 53 -13.21 8.55 -3.81
N GLY A 54 -12.35 9.35 -4.47
CA GLY A 54 -12.28 10.80 -4.30
C GLY A 54 -11.41 11.27 -3.12
N VAL A 55 -10.93 10.36 -2.25
CA VAL A 55 -9.98 10.73 -1.16
C VAL A 55 -8.72 11.32 -1.77
N PRO A 56 -8.24 12.49 -1.27
CA PRO A 56 -7.05 13.14 -1.77
C PRO A 56 -5.79 12.27 -1.72
N TYR A 57 -4.96 12.35 -2.78
CA TYR A 57 -3.61 11.80 -2.77
C TYR A 57 -2.66 12.76 -2.04
N VAL A 58 -2.01 12.27 -1.00
CA VAL A 58 -0.97 12.99 -0.25
C VAL A 58 0.21 12.05 -0.04
N ALA A 59 1.39 12.42 -0.55
CA ALA A 59 2.61 11.63 -0.35
C ALA A 59 3.20 11.86 1.04
N ALA A 60 4.01 10.90 1.51
CA ALA A 60 4.81 10.98 2.73
C ALA A 60 3.99 11.25 4.01
N THR A 61 2.75 10.77 4.07
CA THR A 61 1.88 10.95 5.25
C THR A 61 2.39 10.22 6.49
N LEU A 62 3.33 9.29 6.35
CA LEU A 62 3.90 8.51 7.44
C LEU A 62 5.17 9.14 8.05
N ASP A 63 5.75 10.17 7.42
CA ASP A 63 7.11 10.66 7.74
C ASP A 63 7.12 11.90 8.65
N GLY A 64 5.99 12.28 9.24
CA GLY A 64 5.85 13.51 10.04
C GLY A 64 6.28 13.42 11.51
N ASN A 65 6.58 12.22 12.01
CA ASN A 65 6.86 11.97 13.42
C ASN A 65 8.37 11.82 13.68
N GLU A 66 8.84 12.23 14.87
CA GLU A 66 10.25 12.05 15.27
C GLU A 66 10.57 10.57 15.51
N GLU A 67 9.64 9.86 16.14
CA GLU A 67 9.71 8.41 16.33
C GLU A 67 8.68 7.71 15.46
N GLU A 68 8.99 6.51 15.02
CA GLU A 68 8.06 5.69 14.25
C GLU A 68 6.84 5.33 15.09
N GLN A 69 5.67 5.60 14.58
CA GLN A 69 4.40 5.27 15.22
C GLN A 69 3.35 4.89 14.16
N LEU A 70 2.31 4.20 14.59
CA LEU A 70 1.22 3.85 13.69
C LEU A 70 0.42 5.11 13.31
N VAL A 71 0.66 5.61 12.12
CA VAL A 71 -0.14 6.69 11.53
C VAL A 71 -1.34 6.10 10.81
N VAL A 72 -2.53 6.63 11.11
CA VAL A 72 -3.79 6.28 10.45
C VAL A 72 -4.38 7.51 9.77
N HIS A 73 -4.63 7.38 8.48
CA HIS A 73 -5.40 8.34 7.69
C HIS A 73 -6.31 7.58 6.74
N VAL A 74 -7.61 7.93 6.72
CA VAL A 74 -8.57 7.50 5.69
C VAL A 74 -9.14 8.67 4.90
N ASP A 75 -8.67 9.88 5.20
CA ASP A 75 -9.04 11.15 4.56
C ASP A 75 -7.98 11.67 3.57
N ARG A 76 -6.79 11.07 3.56
CA ARG A 76 -5.66 11.36 2.65
C ARG A 76 -4.75 10.14 2.56
N LEU A 77 -4.37 9.74 1.35
CA LEU A 77 -3.66 8.49 1.10
C LEU A 77 -2.65 8.67 -0.04
N ASP A 78 -1.54 7.94 0.01
CA ASP A 78 -0.76 7.60 -1.17
C ASP A 78 -1.11 6.18 -1.67
N CYS A 79 -0.42 5.70 -2.70
CA CYS A 79 -0.73 4.39 -3.29
C CYS A 79 -0.50 3.23 -2.31
N THR A 80 0.54 3.29 -1.50
CA THR A 80 0.87 2.23 -0.53
C THR A 80 -0.08 2.25 0.66
N THR A 81 -0.28 3.41 1.28
CA THR A 81 -1.20 3.57 2.42
C THR A 81 -2.65 3.26 2.03
N PHE A 82 -3.05 3.52 0.78
CA PHE A 82 -4.34 3.10 0.25
C PHE A 82 -4.50 1.57 0.26
N VAL A 83 -3.52 0.84 -0.30
CA VAL A 83 -3.55 -0.63 -0.33
C VAL A 83 -3.50 -1.21 1.07
N GLU A 84 -2.64 -0.69 1.95
CA GLU A 84 -2.55 -1.13 3.34
C GLU A 84 -3.85 -0.91 4.13
N THR A 85 -4.49 0.24 3.95
CA THR A 85 -5.76 0.57 4.61
C THR A 85 -6.88 -0.38 4.17
N VAL A 86 -7.00 -0.64 2.86
CA VAL A 86 -7.99 -1.60 2.33
C VAL A 86 -7.73 -3.00 2.87
N LEU A 87 -6.47 -3.45 2.86
CA LEU A 87 -6.12 -4.78 3.34
C LEU A 87 -6.38 -4.92 4.86
N ALA A 88 -6.07 -3.89 5.64
CA ALA A 88 -6.38 -3.86 7.06
C ALA A 88 -7.89 -3.95 7.35
N LEU A 89 -8.73 -3.28 6.55
CA LEU A 89 -10.19 -3.41 6.62
C LEU A 89 -10.65 -4.84 6.29
N CYS A 90 -10.10 -5.46 5.24
CA CYS A 90 -10.40 -6.84 4.88
C CYS A 90 -10.01 -7.83 5.99
N ILE A 91 -8.86 -7.62 6.62
CA ILE A 91 -8.38 -8.48 7.73
C ILE A 91 -9.26 -8.29 8.97
N ALA A 92 -9.62 -7.05 9.33
CA ALA A 92 -10.51 -6.76 10.45
C ALA A 92 -11.89 -7.39 10.25
N ASP A 93 -12.47 -7.28 9.04
CA ASP A 93 -13.72 -7.91 8.65
C ASP A 93 -13.63 -9.44 8.77
N LYS A 94 -12.58 -10.07 8.22
CA LYS A 94 -12.34 -11.51 8.32
C LYS A 94 -12.22 -12.02 9.76
N ARG A 95 -11.62 -11.21 10.63
CA ARG A 95 -11.48 -11.53 12.08
C ARG A 95 -12.78 -11.30 12.85
N GLY A 96 -13.82 -10.75 12.24
CA GLY A 96 -15.06 -10.38 12.90
C GLY A 96 -14.91 -9.23 13.90
N VAL A 97 -13.88 -8.37 13.73
CA VAL A 97 -13.58 -7.27 14.64
C VAL A 97 -14.03 -5.95 14.00
N GLY A 98 -15.24 -5.53 14.35
CA GLY A 98 -15.92 -4.37 13.75
C GLY A 98 -15.59 -3.02 14.38
N ASN A 99 -14.44 -2.83 15.04
CA ASN A 99 -14.04 -1.60 15.71
C ASN A 99 -12.69 -1.07 15.24
N PHE A 100 -12.41 0.19 15.61
CA PHE A 100 -11.20 0.88 15.18
C PHE A 100 -9.91 0.27 15.73
N ASP A 101 -9.92 -0.30 16.95
CA ASP A 101 -8.73 -0.94 17.53
C ASP A 101 -8.36 -2.22 16.76
N GLY A 102 -9.36 -3.01 16.35
CA GLY A 102 -9.14 -4.17 15.48
C GLY A 102 -8.57 -3.79 14.12
N PHE A 103 -9.04 -2.70 13.53
CA PHE A 103 -8.49 -2.14 12.30
C PHE A 103 -7.02 -1.67 12.50
N LYS A 104 -6.72 -0.92 13.57
CA LYS A 104 -5.34 -0.50 13.88
C LYS A 104 -4.40 -1.69 14.05
N LYS A 105 -4.86 -2.74 14.73
CA LYS A 105 -4.06 -3.98 14.86
C LYS A 105 -3.80 -4.62 13.50
N ALA A 106 -4.83 -4.73 12.65
CA ALA A 106 -4.68 -5.25 11.28
C ALA A 106 -3.73 -4.39 10.43
N LEU A 107 -3.81 -3.05 10.54
CA LEU A 107 -2.92 -2.13 9.82
C LEU A 107 -1.46 -2.28 10.30
N THR A 108 -1.24 -2.47 11.60
CA THR A 108 0.09 -2.76 12.14
C THR A 108 0.63 -4.07 11.58
N ASP A 109 -0.20 -5.12 11.55
CA ASP A 109 0.17 -6.42 10.99
C ASP A 109 0.61 -6.34 9.52
N VAL A 110 -0.05 -5.51 8.72
CA VAL A 110 0.21 -5.34 7.28
C VAL A 110 1.44 -4.48 7.00
N ARG A 111 1.63 -3.39 7.77
CA ARG A 111 2.63 -2.34 7.50
C ARG A 111 4.00 -2.66 8.06
N TYR A 112 4.05 -3.36 9.18
CA TYR A 112 5.28 -3.60 9.92
C TYR A 112 5.70 -5.07 9.86
N ARG A 113 7.00 -5.28 9.84
CA ARG A 113 7.62 -6.60 9.78
C ARG A 113 7.13 -7.50 10.93
N ASN A 114 6.57 -8.66 10.57
CA ASN A 114 5.95 -9.61 11.50
C ASN A 114 4.84 -8.99 12.37
N GLY A 115 4.23 -7.89 11.93
CA GLY A 115 3.18 -7.18 12.67
C GLY A 115 3.69 -6.48 13.94
N VAL A 116 4.99 -6.17 14.02
CA VAL A 116 5.62 -5.53 15.17
C VAL A 116 6.15 -4.15 14.77
N LEU A 117 5.61 -3.09 15.41
CA LEU A 117 6.13 -1.74 15.30
C LEU A 117 7.32 -1.60 16.24
N ASP A 118 8.53 -1.53 15.68
CA ASP A 118 9.80 -1.39 16.39
C ASP A 118 10.74 -0.46 15.61
N GLY A 119 10.44 0.83 15.65
CA GLY A 119 11.17 1.88 14.95
C GLY A 119 11.03 1.83 13.42
N TYR A 120 11.69 2.80 12.76
CA TYR A 120 11.59 3.06 11.33
C TYR A 120 11.88 1.84 10.45
N ALA A 121 12.90 1.05 10.78
CA ALA A 121 13.34 -0.11 10.00
C ALA A 121 12.38 -1.32 10.08
N SER A 122 11.41 -1.31 11.02
CA SER A 122 10.36 -2.34 11.08
C SER A 122 9.28 -2.13 10.02
N ARG A 123 9.11 -0.90 9.51
CA ARG A 123 8.19 -0.62 8.39
C ARG A 123 8.68 -1.31 7.12
N LEU A 124 7.75 -1.87 6.36
CA LEU A 124 8.04 -2.60 5.12
C LEU A 124 8.18 -1.60 3.96
N HIS A 125 9.38 -1.06 3.77
CA HIS A 125 9.65 0.03 2.81
C HIS A 125 9.68 -0.44 1.35
N TYR A 126 10.23 -1.62 1.06
CA TYR A 126 10.20 -2.23 -0.27
C TYR A 126 8.96 -3.08 -0.44
N PHE A 127 8.26 -2.94 -1.56
CA PHE A 127 7.00 -3.65 -1.74
C PHE A 127 7.20 -5.16 -1.92
N SER A 128 8.35 -5.60 -2.43
CA SER A 128 8.70 -7.03 -2.46
C SER A 128 8.86 -7.61 -1.05
N ASP A 129 9.41 -6.83 -0.11
CA ASP A 129 9.51 -7.22 1.29
C ASP A 129 8.12 -7.24 1.96
N TRP A 130 7.28 -6.26 1.60
CA TRP A 130 5.88 -6.20 2.00
C TRP A 130 5.09 -7.44 1.53
N ILE A 131 5.24 -7.85 0.26
CA ILE A 131 4.60 -9.06 -0.28
C ILE A 131 5.03 -10.28 0.53
N ARG A 132 6.35 -10.52 0.64
CA ARG A 132 6.91 -11.68 1.34
C ARG A 132 6.43 -11.76 2.79
N ASN A 133 6.47 -10.65 3.52
CA ASN A 133 6.01 -10.60 4.91
C ASN A 133 4.52 -10.90 5.02
N ASN A 134 3.70 -10.30 4.18
CA ASN A 134 2.24 -10.48 4.23
C ASN A 134 1.81 -11.88 3.73
N GLU A 135 2.60 -12.55 2.86
CA GLU A 135 2.43 -13.97 2.54
C GLU A 135 2.75 -14.86 3.75
N GLN A 136 3.86 -14.60 4.45
CA GLN A 136 4.23 -15.34 5.66
C GLN A 136 3.21 -15.18 6.78
N MET A 137 2.57 -14.00 6.88
CA MET A 137 1.48 -13.72 7.80
C MET A 137 0.14 -14.36 7.35
N GLY A 138 0.06 -14.93 6.15
CA GLY A 138 -1.15 -15.57 5.61
C GLY A 138 -2.23 -14.59 5.17
N PHE A 139 -1.89 -13.33 4.88
CA PHE A 139 -2.86 -12.31 4.45
C PHE A 139 -3.01 -12.26 2.93
N VAL A 140 -1.93 -12.51 2.21
CA VAL A 140 -1.91 -12.47 0.76
C VAL A 140 -1.21 -13.69 0.17
N LYS A 141 -1.41 -13.89 -1.14
CA LYS A 141 -0.68 -14.85 -1.97
C LYS A 141 -0.25 -14.15 -3.25
N GLU A 142 1.01 -14.25 -3.61
CA GLU A 142 1.45 -13.80 -4.94
C GLU A 142 0.98 -14.80 -6.01
N CYS A 143 0.27 -14.28 -7.02
CA CYS A 143 -0.34 -15.06 -8.10
C CYS A 143 0.33 -14.82 -9.46
N THR A 144 1.38 -14.04 -9.52
CA THR A 144 2.03 -13.62 -10.79
C THR A 144 2.45 -14.81 -11.65
N SER A 145 2.94 -15.88 -11.05
CA SER A 145 3.39 -17.09 -11.75
C SER A 145 2.26 -18.02 -12.21
N GLU A 146 1.00 -17.71 -11.88
CA GLU A 146 -0.16 -18.51 -12.33
C GLU A 146 -0.46 -18.30 -13.82
N THR A 147 0.01 -17.20 -14.44
CA THR A 147 -0.10 -16.95 -15.89
C THR A 147 1.10 -17.48 -16.65
N LEU A 148 0.86 -17.99 -17.88
CA LEU A 148 1.90 -18.46 -18.78
C LEU A 148 2.72 -17.33 -19.41
N CYS A 149 2.26 -16.09 -19.33
CA CYS A 149 2.98 -14.93 -19.88
C CYS A 149 3.93 -14.26 -18.88
N ALA A 150 4.06 -14.78 -17.65
CA ALA A 150 5.00 -14.26 -16.67
C ALA A 150 6.45 -14.42 -17.12
N GLN A 151 7.26 -13.42 -16.82
CA GLN A 151 8.71 -13.39 -17.00
C GLN A 151 9.40 -13.24 -15.63
N SER A 152 10.70 -13.51 -15.60
CA SER A 152 11.51 -13.40 -14.39
C SER A 152 12.36 -12.15 -14.40
N GLN A 153 12.57 -11.55 -13.21
CA GLN A 153 13.49 -10.45 -12.97
C GLN A 153 14.32 -10.75 -11.71
N GLU A 154 15.61 -10.47 -11.76
CA GLU A 154 16.46 -10.45 -10.57
C GLU A 154 16.34 -9.09 -9.86
N LEU A 155 16.12 -9.12 -8.55
CA LEU A 155 16.10 -7.93 -7.72
C LEU A 155 17.48 -7.65 -7.13
N TRP A 156 17.86 -6.37 -7.20
CA TRP A 156 19.09 -5.82 -6.63
C TRP A 156 18.75 -4.53 -5.90
N LEU A 157 18.15 -4.67 -4.71
CA LEU A 157 17.60 -3.54 -3.95
C LEU A 157 18.72 -2.78 -3.24
N ASN A 158 18.80 -1.47 -3.46
CA ASN A 158 19.70 -0.55 -2.76
C ASN A 158 19.25 0.92 -2.88
N PHE A 159 17.97 1.14 -3.26
CA PHE A 159 17.50 2.49 -3.55
C PHE A 159 17.56 3.38 -2.31
N MET A 160 17.11 2.90 -1.15
CA MET A 160 17.09 3.71 0.07
C MET A 160 18.50 4.04 0.56
N THR A 161 19.42 3.08 0.57
CA THR A 161 20.78 3.30 1.04
C THR A 161 21.63 4.13 0.08
N THR A 162 21.26 4.19 -1.21
CA THR A 162 21.92 5.07 -2.21
C THR A 162 21.28 6.46 -2.32
N HIS A 163 20.11 6.68 -1.69
CA HIS A 163 19.36 7.94 -1.70
C HIS A 163 19.00 8.40 -0.27
N VAL A 164 19.94 8.27 0.67
CA VAL A 164 19.73 8.55 2.11
C VAL A 164 19.11 9.94 2.34
N ASP A 165 19.52 10.94 1.57
CA ASP A 165 19.01 12.31 1.68
C ASP A 165 17.52 12.45 1.41
N SER A 166 16.89 11.47 0.74
CA SER A 166 15.45 11.43 0.48
C SER A 166 14.64 10.91 1.67
N TYR A 167 15.31 10.33 2.69
CA TYR A 167 14.69 9.69 3.85
C TYR A 167 15.11 10.35 5.14
N GLN A 168 14.30 11.27 5.67
CA GLN A 168 14.65 12.07 6.86
C GLN A 168 15.07 11.26 8.09
N PRO A 169 14.43 10.11 8.44
CA PRO A 169 14.90 9.28 9.55
C PRO A 169 16.33 8.76 9.34
N MET A 170 16.67 8.26 8.14
CA MET A 170 18.01 7.75 7.83
C MET A 170 19.06 8.87 7.80
N LYS A 171 18.66 10.09 7.42
CA LYS A 171 19.53 11.27 7.43
C LYS A 171 19.86 11.72 8.86
N LYS A 172 18.89 11.61 9.77
CA LYS A 172 19.06 11.96 11.20
C LYS A 172 19.82 10.90 11.99
N ASP A 173 19.61 9.63 11.65
CA ASP A 173 20.25 8.48 12.31
C ASP A 173 20.97 7.59 11.29
N PRO A 174 22.30 7.76 11.14
CA PRO A 174 23.11 6.93 10.23
C PRO A 174 23.10 5.44 10.54
N SER A 175 22.78 5.01 11.77
CA SER A 175 22.69 3.58 12.12
C SER A 175 21.57 2.88 11.37
N LEU A 176 20.50 3.61 11.02
CA LEU A 176 19.42 3.08 10.19
C LEU A 176 19.89 2.71 8.78
N VAL A 177 20.93 3.37 8.24
CA VAL A 177 21.48 3.03 6.91
C VAL A 177 22.05 1.61 6.93
N GLU A 178 22.76 1.22 7.98
CA GLU A 178 23.31 -0.13 8.13
C GLU A 178 22.20 -1.19 8.23
N VAL A 179 21.16 -0.88 9.02
CA VAL A 179 19.98 -1.77 9.17
C VAL A 179 19.26 -1.95 7.83
N MET A 180 19.04 -0.85 7.10
CA MET A 180 18.41 -0.90 5.77
C MET A 180 19.26 -1.64 4.77
N ALA A 181 20.58 -1.43 4.75
CA ALA A 181 21.52 -2.17 3.89
C ALA A 181 21.46 -3.69 4.14
N ALA A 182 21.34 -4.09 5.42
CA ALA A 182 21.17 -5.50 5.76
C ALA A 182 19.84 -6.09 5.27
N GLN A 183 18.77 -5.27 5.24
CA GLN A 183 17.49 -5.69 4.67
C GLN A 183 17.54 -5.77 3.14
N GLU A 184 18.11 -4.78 2.47
CA GLU A 184 18.32 -4.74 1.02
C GLU A 184 19.17 -5.93 0.56
N LYS A 185 20.21 -6.28 1.31
CA LYS A 185 21.10 -7.41 1.01
C LYS A 185 20.35 -8.75 0.87
N LYS A 186 19.23 -8.96 1.57
CA LYS A 186 18.43 -10.19 1.49
C LYS A 186 17.75 -10.37 0.12
N TRP A 187 17.71 -9.31 -0.68
CA TRP A 187 17.06 -9.29 -1.99
C TRP A 187 18.03 -9.36 -3.17
N GLN A 188 19.34 -9.34 -2.90
CA GLN A 188 20.37 -9.37 -3.96
C GLN A 188 20.32 -10.70 -4.72
N GLY A 189 20.08 -10.64 -6.03
CA GLY A 189 19.96 -11.82 -6.90
C GLY A 189 18.66 -12.63 -6.68
N THR A 190 17.72 -12.15 -5.87
CA THR A 190 16.42 -12.82 -5.71
C THR A 190 15.60 -12.71 -6.99
N VAL A 191 15.18 -13.84 -7.51
CA VAL A 191 14.33 -13.91 -8.72
C VAL A 191 12.87 -13.77 -8.33
N VAL A 192 12.16 -12.84 -8.98
CA VAL A 192 10.70 -12.64 -8.87
C VAL A 192 10.06 -12.74 -10.24
N SER A 193 8.79 -13.12 -10.28
CA SER A 193 7.99 -13.12 -11.51
C SER A 193 7.27 -11.78 -11.70
N TYR A 194 7.06 -11.38 -12.97
CA TYR A 194 6.21 -10.25 -13.34
C TYR A 194 5.52 -10.52 -14.68
N ILE A 195 4.37 -9.89 -14.90
CA ILE A 195 3.67 -9.91 -16.18
C ILE A 195 4.13 -8.68 -16.97
N PRO A 196 4.77 -8.84 -18.15
CA PRO A 196 5.21 -7.71 -18.97
C PRO A 196 4.05 -6.78 -19.34
N LYS A 197 4.30 -5.47 -19.36
CA LYS A 197 3.26 -4.47 -19.68
C LYS A 197 2.64 -4.69 -21.08
N GLU A 198 3.39 -5.23 -22.02
CA GLU A 198 2.93 -5.55 -23.37
C GLU A 198 1.88 -6.68 -23.40
N LYS A 199 1.76 -7.43 -22.30
CA LYS A 199 0.78 -8.52 -22.15
C LYS A 199 -0.50 -8.10 -21.40
N LEU A 200 -0.56 -6.89 -20.86
CA LEU A 200 -1.68 -6.44 -20.02
C LEU A 200 -2.99 -6.16 -20.78
N ASN A 201 -2.99 -6.35 -22.10
CA ASN A 201 -4.19 -6.35 -22.95
C ASN A 201 -4.79 -7.75 -23.19
N LEU A 202 -4.16 -8.79 -22.64
CA LEU A 202 -4.69 -10.16 -22.71
C LEU A 202 -5.95 -10.31 -21.83
N PRO A 203 -6.83 -11.26 -22.16
CA PRO A 203 -8.08 -11.45 -21.42
C PRO A 203 -7.86 -12.08 -20.02
N PRO A 204 -8.88 -12.03 -19.13
CA PRO A 204 -8.76 -12.51 -17.76
C PRO A 204 -8.29 -13.97 -17.61
N GLU A 205 -8.74 -14.84 -18.52
CA GLU A 205 -8.39 -16.27 -18.51
C GLU A 205 -6.91 -16.54 -18.81
N GLU A 206 -6.23 -15.63 -19.51
CA GLU A 206 -4.80 -15.71 -19.77
C GLU A 206 -3.97 -15.05 -18.67
N LEU A 207 -4.37 -13.85 -18.24
CA LEU A 207 -3.64 -13.10 -17.19
C LEU A 207 -3.77 -13.72 -15.80
N LYS A 208 -4.87 -14.47 -15.52
CA LYS A 208 -5.17 -15.05 -14.20
C LYS A 208 -5.35 -14.01 -13.08
N ILE A 209 -5.38 -12.72 -13.43
CA ILE A 209 -5.67 -11.61 -12.52
C ILE A 209 -7.18 -11.58 -12.27
N LYS A 210 -7.57 -11.42 -11.01
CA LYS A 210 -8.97 -11.31 -10.58
C LYS A 210 -9.29 -9.91 -10.08
N ASP A 211 -10.58 -9.59 -10.06
CA ASP A 211 -11.08 -8.40 -9.38
C ASP A 211 -10.59 -8.36 -7.93
N GLY A 212 -10.02 -7.22 -7.54
CA GLY A 212 -9.50 -7.01 -6.20
C GLY A 212 -8.10 -7.55 -5.94
N ASP A 213 -7.41 -8.15 -6.91
CA ASP A 213 -5.99 -8.43 -6.80
C ASP A 213 -5.20 -7.11 -6.72
N ILE A 214 -4.19 -7.06 -5.87
CA ILE A 214 -3.25 -5.94 -5.81
C ILE A 214 -2.33 -6.04 -7.02
N LEU A 215 -2.22 -4.97 -7.81
CA LEU A 215 -1.23 -4.83 -8.86
C LEU A 215 -0.07 -3.97 -8.38
N ALA A 216 1.13 -4.52 -8.37
CA ALA A 216 2.36 -3.83 -8.03
C ALA A 216 3.17 -3.57 -9.31
N MET A 217 3.33 -2.27 -9.68
CA MET A 217 3.99 -1.85 -10.92
C MET A 217 5.50 -1.99 -10.80
N VAL A 218 6.03 -2.98 -11.52
CA VAL A 218 7.46 -3.30 -11.56
C VAL A 218 8.22 -2.26 -12.36
N THR A 219 9.41 -1.90 -11.88
CA THR A 219 10.23 -0.86 -12.50
C THR A 219 11.61 -1.35 -12.90
N ASN A 220 12.21 -0.65 -13.89
CA ASN A 220 13.63 -0.79 -14.25
C ASN A 220 14.52 0.30 -13.60
N ILE A 221 13.99 1.07 -12.68
CA ILE A 221 14.80 2.03 -11.89
C ILE A 221 15.77 1.22 -11.03
N LYS A 222 17.05 1.51 -11.18
CA LYS A 222 18.11 0.78 -10.48
C LYS A 222 17.92 0.85 -8.96
N GLY A 223 17.94 -0.30 -8.32
CA GLY A 223 17.83 -0.43 -6.85
C GLY A 223 16.42 -0.40 -6.31
N LEU A 224 15.39 -0.18 -7.14
CA LEU A 224 13.98 -0.14 -6.76
C LEU A 224 13.22 -1.32 -7.37
N ASP A 225 12.21 -1.83 -6.66
CA ASP A 225 11.36 -2.94 -7.14
C ASP A 225 10.03 -2.45 -7.75
N ILE A 226 9.29 -1.65 -7.00
CA ILE A 226 7.92 -1.23 -7.34
C ILE A 226 7.81 0.30 -7.25
N VAL A 227 7.13 0.91 -8.23
CA VAL A 227 6.93 2.37 -8.28
C VAL A 227 5.50 2.79 -7.96
N HIS A 228 4.54 1.88 -8.03
CA HIS A 228 3.13 2.18 -7.77
C HIS A 228 2.34 0.92 -7.47
N VAL A 229 1.23 1.06 -6.74
CA VAL A 229 0.33 -0.05 -6.40
C VAL A 229 -1.13 0.40 -6.47
N GLY A 230 -2.04 -0.58 -6.67
CA GLY A 230 -3.48 -0.38 -6.67
C GLY A 230 -4.21 -1.71 -6.78
N PHE A 231 -5.53 -1.67 -6.95
CA PHE A 231 -6.37 -2.87 -7.09
C PHE A 231 -6.83 -3.05 -8.53
N ALA A 232 -6.73 -4.28 -9.02
CA ALA A 232 -7.27 -4.70 -10.31
C ALA A 232 -8.79 -4.67 -10.31
N PHE A 233 -9.39 -4.23 -11.40
CA PHE A 233 -10.78 -4.53 -11.72
C PHE A 233 -10.94 -4.69 -13.23
N TRP A 234 -11.83 -5.59 -13.61
CA TRP A 234 -12.15 -5.87 -15.00
C TRP A 234 -13.37 -5.07 -15.45
N LYS A 235 -13.28 -4.45 -16.61
CA LYS A 235 -14.39 -3.78 -17.28
C LYS A 235 -14.30 -4.03 -18.77
N ASP A 236 -15.38 -4.53 -19.37
CA ASP A 236 -15.46 -4.84 -20.80
C ASP A 236 -14.29 -5.72 -21.30
N ASN A 237 -13.90 -6.73 -20.52
CA ASN A 237 -12.73 -7.60 -20.73
C ASN A 237 -11.37 -6.88 -20.77
N HIS A 238 -11.29 -5.65 -20.25
CA HIS A 238 -10.04 -4.91 -20.11
C HIS A 238 -9.67 -4.75 -18.62
N LEU A 239 -8.38 -4.91 -18.35
CA LEU A 239 -7.83 -4.72 -17.00
C LEU A 239 -7.68 -3.22 -16.70
N HIS A 240 -8.27 -2.78 -15.61
CA HIS A 240 -8.19 -1.42 -15.08
C HIS A 240 -7.57 -1.40 -13.68
N LEU A 241 -7.26 -0.19 -13.19
CA LEU A 241 -6.70 0.02 -11.87
C LEU A 241 -7.56 0.97 -11.03
N LEU A 242 -7.89 0.56 -9.80
CA LEU A 242 -8.40 1.41 -8.75
C LEU A 242 -7.23 1.77 -7.82
N HIS A 243 -6.85 3.05 -7.75
CA HIS A 243 -5.64 3.48 -7.05
C HIS A 243 -5.70 4.90 -6.53
N ALA A 244 -4.83 5.22 -5.56
CA ALA A 244 -4.55 6.61 -5.20
C ALA A 244 -3.60 7.20 -6.25
N SER A 245 -4.14 8.01 -7.16
CA SER A 245 -3.42 8.56 -8.30
C SER A 245 -2.65 9.82 -7.94
N SER A 246 -1.32 9.78 -8.05
CA SER A 246 -0.45 10.94 -7.82
C SER A 246 -0.63 12.03 -8.89
N SER A 247 -1.05 11.65 -10.11
CA SER A 247 -1.30 12.58 -11.22
C SER A 247 -2.67 13.27 -11.12
N VAL A 248 -3.73 12.51 -10.75
CA VAL A 248 -5.10 13.04 -10.59
C VAL A 248 -5.33 13.59 -9.18
N LYS A 249 -4.39 13.35 -8.25
CA LYS A 249 -4.39 13.82 -6.85
C LYS A 249 -5.54 13.29 -5.99
N LYS A 250 -6.08 12.12 -6.31
CA LYS A 250 -7.11 11.44 -5.52
C LYS A 250 -7.21 9.96 -5.87
N VAL A 251 -7.95 9.22 -5.05
CA VAL A 251 -8.33 7.82 -5.34
C VAL A 251 -9.35 7.79 -6.47
N ILE A 252 -9.06 7.00 -7.51
CA ILE A 252 -9.90 6.87 -8.70
C ILE A 252 -9.97 5.40 -9.18
N GLU A 253 -11.04 5.07 -9.88
CA GLU A 253 -11.04 4.04 -10.92
C GLU A 253 -10.42 4.68 -12.16
N ASP A 254 -9.23 4.21 -12.61
CA ASP A 254 -8.59 4.80 -13.80
C ASP A 254 -9.48 4.51 -15.02
N PRO A 255 -9.93 5.54 -15.75
CA PRO A 255 -10.74 5.35 -16.96
C PRO A 255 -9.96 4.67 -18.09
N LYS A 256 -8.63 4.69 -18.04
CA LYS A 256 -7.76 4.00 -18.99
C LYS A 256 -7.50 2.58 -18.53
N THR A 257 -7.31 1.69 -19.49
CA THR A 257 -6.88 0.32 -19.20
C THR A 257 -5.47 0.33 -18.60
N GLN A 258 -5.13 -0.72 -17.87
CA GLN A 258 -3.77 -0.86 -17.32
C GLN A 258 -2.72 -0.94 -18.44
N TYR A 259 -3.07 -1.51 -19.60
CA TYR A 259 -2.22 -1.52 -20.79
C TYR A 259 -1.90 -0.11 -21.30
N GLU A 260 -2.93 0.74 -21.50
CA GLU A 260 -2.77 2.14 -21.96
C GLU A 260 -1.98 2.99 -20.98
N SER A 261 -2.24 2.82 -19.67
CA SER A 261 -1.55 3.56 -18.61
C SER A 261 -0.09 3.15 -18.49
N SER A 262 0.21 1.86 -18.66
CA SER A 262 1.57 1.30 -18.61
C SER A 262 2.46 1.78 -19.76
N GLY A 263 1.89 2.03 -20.93
CA GLY A 263 2.63 2.51 -22.11
C GLY A 263 3.24 3.90 -21.96
N LYS A 264 2.76 4.71 -21.00
CA LYS A 264 3.19 6.12 -20.83
C LYS A 264 4.55 6.29 -20.16
N THR A 265 5.00 5.31 -19.41
CA THR A 265 6.22 5.42 -18.58
C THR A 265 7.22 4.35 -19.00
N LYS A 266 8.43 4.79 -19.43
CA LYS A 266 9.51 3.86 -19.78
C LYS A 266 10.03 3.07 -18.57
N ALA A 267 9.93 3.65 -17.37
CA ALA A 267 10.37 3.00 -16.14
C ALA A 267 9.46 1.85 -15.70
N HIS A 268 8.19 1.83 -16.10
CA HIS A 268 7.27 0.75 -15.80
C HIS A 268 7.42 -0.38 -16.83
N ILE A 269 7.78 -1.58 -16.37
CA ILE A 269 8.06 -2.74 -17.24
C ILE A 269 6.99 -3.83 -17.16
N GLY A 270 6.14 -3.84 -16.13
CA GLY A 270 5.07 -4.82 -15.97
C GLY A 270 4.47 -4.77 -14.57
N VAL A 271 3.72 -5.80 -14.22
CA VAL A 271 3.04 -5.88 -12.92
C VAL A 271 3.30 -7.21 -12.23
N ARG A 272 3.29 -7.19 -10.89
CA ARG A 272 3.10 -8.38 -10.06
C ARG A 272 1.66 -8.37 -9.55
N ALA A 273 1.04 -9.55 -9.48
CA ALA A 273 -0.35 -9.72 -9.03
C ALA A 273 -0.36 -10.44 -7.67
N ILE A 274 -1.00 -9.82 -6.69
CA ILE A 274 -1.04 -10.30 -5.30
C ILE A 274 -2.50 -10.38 -4.86
N ARG A 275 -2.94 -11.55 -4.41
CA ARG A 275 -4.32 -11.82 -4.01
C ARG A 275 -4.47 -11.81 -2.52
N PHE A 276 -5.49 -11.12 -2.02
CA PHE A 276 -5.92 -11.24 -0.63
C PHE A 276 -6.44 -12.67 -0.37
N VAL A 277 -5.98 -13.30 0.70
CA VAL A 277 -6.41 -14.65 1.10
C VAL A 277 -7.51 -14.52 2.13
N TYR A 278 -8.76 -14.76 1.69
CA TYR A 278 -9.94 -14.65 2.53
C TYR A 278 -10.37 -16.01 3.07
#